data_6b6cb6458fcf797a45fd33f777bf5289
#
_entry.id   6b6cb6458fcf797a45fd33f777bf5289
#
_cell.length_a   1.000
_cell.length_b   1.000
_cell.length_c   1.000
_cell.angle_alpha   90.00
_cell.angle_beta   90.00
_cell.angle_gamma   90.00
#
_symmetry.space_group_name_H-M   'P 1'
#
loop_
_entity.id
_entity.type
_entity.pdbx_description
1 polymer ?
#
loop_
_entity_poly.entity_id
_entity_poly.type
_entity_poly.pdbx_seq_one_letter_code
_entity_poly.pdbx_strand_id
1 'polypeptide(L)'
;MTLGGKGVAVDGVLLIGEHGNYPLNARGQILYPRRRFFDAAVAAMVAGGRIVPVFVDKHLSWSFDYARYMYDTAQRLGIPLLAGSSVPLAWRSPAGDWPLGAPLTEAVAVGYGPPEAYEFHTLEGLQSIVERRAGGETGVRAVHDLPRAEIWRAEKDGRWSGDLLMAALATLGLTGEQADQALGAL
;
A
#
# COMPACT_ATOMS: atom_id res chain seq x y z
N MET A 1 14.88 -16.69 15.17
CA MET A 1 14.08 -17.59 14.32
C MET A 1 14.46 -19.06 14.46
N THR A 2 15.57 -19.38 15.02
CA THR A 2 15.91 -20.76 15.41
C THR A 2 15.76 -20.88 16.92
N LEU A 3 14.69 -21.48 17.38
CA LEU A 3 14.55 -21.81 18.80
C LEU A 3 15.29 -23.13 19.05
N GLY A 4 16.56 -23.03 19.49
CA GLY A 4 17.30 -24.13 20.10
C GLY A 4 17.74 -25.29 19.21
N GLY A 5 17.86 -25.11 17.89
CA GLY A 5 18.24 -26.19 17.00
C GLY A 5 18.94 -25.76 15.71
N LYS A 6 19.45 -26.74 14.98
CA LYS A 6 20.03 -26.57 13.65
C LYS A 6 18.92 -26.60 12.58
N GLY A 7 18.03 -25.61 12.55
CA GLY A 7 16.96 -25.60 11.53
C GLY A 7 15.90 -24.55 11.76
N VAL A 8 14.98 -24.41 10.79
CA VAL A 8 13.81 -23.53 10.88
C VAL A 8 12.70 -24.27 11.63
N ALA A 9 12.41 -23.84 12.85
CA ALA A 9 11.43 -24.47 13.74
C ALA A 9 10.03 -23.85 13.67
N VAL A 10 9.78 -22.97 12.69
CA VAL A 10 8.51 -22.27 12.48
C VAL A 10 7.94 -22.60 11.11
N ASP A 11 6.61 -22.54 10.95
CA ASP A 11 5.92 -22.86 9.70
C ASP A 11 5.62 -21.62 8.85
N GLY A 12 5.92 -20.43 9.36
CA GLY A 12 5.78 -19.16 8.66
C GLY A 12 6.42 -18.02 9.43
N VAL A 13 6.62 -16.90 8.76
CA VAL A 13 7.23 -15.68 9.33
C VAL A 13 6.31 -14.50 9.10
N LEU A 14 5.99 -13.78 10.15
CA LEU A 14 5.29 -12.49 10.08
C LEU A 14 6.30 -11.37 10.36
N LEU A 15 6.47 -10.48 9.41
CA LEU A 15 7.32 -9.29 9.53
C LEU A 15 6.42 -8.08 9.80
N ILE A 16 6.29 -7.73 11.08
CA ILE A 16 5.47 -6.62 11.56
C ILE A 16 6.41 -5.62 12.21
N GLY A 17 7.01 -4.75 11.43
CA GLY A 17 8.01 -3.81 11.93
C GLY A 17 7.75 -2.39 11.47
N GLU A 18 6.70 -1.75 11.98
CA GLU A 18 6.30 -0.44 11.48
C GLU A 18 6.28 0.68 12.51
N HIS A 19 6.00 0.44 13.76
CA HIS A 19 6.07 1.48 14.77
C HIS A 19 7.45 1.48 15.45
N GLY A 20 8.06 2.65 15.48
CA GLY A 20 9.37 2.86 16.08
C GLY A 20 9.95 4.21 15.72
N ASN A 21 10.99 4.60 16.42
CA ASN A 21 11.72 5.82 16.11
C ASN A 21 12.80 5.52 15.06
N TYR A 22 12.44 5.65 13.79
CA TYR A 22 13.34 5.43 12.67
C TYR A 22 13.80 6.75 12.07
N PRO A 23 15.05 6.81 11.55
CA PRO A 23 15.53 8.02 10.90
C PRO A 23 14.78 8.30 9.59
N LEU A 24 14.79 9.56 9.19
CA LEU A 24 14.32 10.00 7.88
C LEU A 24 15.49 10.08 6.91
N ASN A 25 15.23 9.82 5.64
CA ASN A 25 16.18 10.16 4.58
C ASN A 25 16.00 11.63 4.13
N ALA A 26 16.82 12.08 3.18
CA ALA A 26 16.76 13.44 2.65
C ALA A 26 15.44 13.80 1.92
N ARG A 27 14.61 12.79 1.61
CA ARG A 27 13.29 12.95 0.99
C ARG A 27 12.15 12.95 2.03
N GLY A 28 12.45 12.85 3.33
CA GLY A 28 11.46 12.76 4.38
C GLY A 28 10.85 11.36 4.57
N GLN A 29 11.35 10.33 3.87
CA GLN A 29 10.85 8.97 4.01
C GLN A 29 11.38 8.31 5.28
N ILE A 30 10.51 7.62 6.00
CA ILE A 30 10.85 6.87 7.20
C ILE A 30 11.58 5.56 6.82
N LEU A 31 12.79 5.37 7.33
CA LEU A 31 13.62 4.21 7.01
C LEU A 31 13.22 2.97 7.80
N TYR A 32 12.02 2.48 7.57
CA TYR A 32 11.54 1.25 8.19
C TYR A 32 12.45 0.05 7.93
N PRO A 33 12.74 -0.80 8.93
CA PRO A 33 13.74 -1.86 8.83
C PRO A 33 13.24 -3.15 8.14
N ARG A 34 12.16 -3.11 7.36
CA ARG A 34 11.51 -4.30 6.77
C ARG A 34 12.46 -5.17 5.97
N ARG A 35 13.28 -4.55 5.10
CA ARG A 35 14.30 -5.29 4.35
C ARG A 35 15.28 -6.02 5.27
N ARG A 36 15.77 -5.37 6.31
CA ARG A 36 16.69 -6.00 7.27
C ARG A 36 16.07 -7.23 7.94
N PHE A 37 14.80 -7.17 8.28
CA PHE A 37 14.08 -8.29 8.87
C PHE A 37 13.87 -9.41 7.84
N PHE A 38 13.52 -9.06 6.61
CA PHE A 38 13.41 -10.03 5.52
C PHE A 38 14.75 -10.73 5.26
N ASP A 39 15.86 -10.00 5.13
CA ASP A 39 17.19 -10.56 4.92
C ASP A 39 17.58 -11.53 6.05
N ALA A 40 17.29 -11.16 7.30
CA ALA A 40 17.55 -12.05 8.45
C ALA A 40 16.69 -13.34 8.41
N ALA A 41 15.43 -13.21 7.98
CA ALA A 41 14.55 -14.36 7.81
C ALA A 41 15.05 -15.28 6.70
N VAL A 42 15.40 -14.72 5.55
CA VAL A 42 15.96 -15.47 4.40
C VAL A 42 17.27 -16.17 4.79
N ALA A 43 18.18 -15.46 5.45
CA ALA A 43 19.44 -16.06 5.90
C ALA A 43 19.21 -17.27 6.82
N ALA A 44 18.25 -17.17 7.75
CA ALA A 44 17.90 -18.28 8.64
C ALA A 44 17.26 -19.45 7.87
N MET A 45 16.41 -19.20 6.87
CA MET A 45 15.81 -20.25 6.03
C MET A 45 16.87 -20.98 5.22
N VAL A 46 17.77 -20.23 4.57
CA VAL A 46 18.86 -20.82 3.77
C VAL A 46 19.80 -21.65 4.64
N ALA A 47 20.23 -21.11 5.78
CA ALA A 47 21.10 -21.82 6.72
C ALA A 47 20.43 -23.07 7.33
N GLY A 48 19.11 -23.01 7.56
CA GLY A 48 18.33 -24.11 8.12
C GLY A 48 17.80 -25.10 7.08
N GLY A 49 18.04 -24.88 5.79
CA GLY A 49 17.63 -25.76 4.69
C GLY A 49 16.11 -25.91 4.52
N ARG A 50 15.31 -24.97 5.03
CA ARG A 50 13.86 -25.02 4.96
C ARG A 50 13.27 -23.64 4.62
N ILE A 51 12.53 -23.57 3.53
CA ILE A 51 11.77 -22.39 3.13
C ILE A 51 10.38 -22.46 3.75
N VAL A 52 9.90 -21.32 4.28
CA VAL A 52 8.57 -21.16 4.85
C VAL A 52 7.93 -19.88 4.32
N PRO A 53 6.58 -19.77 4.30
CA PRO A 53 5.91 -18.55 3.87
C PRO A 53 6.31 -17.34 4.70
N VAL A 54 6.34 -16.17 4.04
CA VAL A 54 6.62 -14.88 4.68
C VAL A 54 5.48 -13.92 4.39
N PHE A 55 4.92 -13.35 5.43
CA PHE A 55 4.02 -12.20 5.34
C PHE A 55 4.73 -10.94 5.82
N VAL A 56 4.69 -9.89 5.00
CA VAL A 56 5.19 -8.56 5.38
C VAL A 56 3.99 -7.64 5.56
N ASP A 57 3.79 -7.17 6.79
CA ASP A 57 2.73 -6.22 7.09
C ASP A 57 3.00 -4.89 6.39
N LYS A 58 2.01 -4.44 5.62
CA LYS A 58 2.03 -3.26 4.76
C LYS A 58 2.95 -3.40 3.54
N HIS A 59 3.65 -2.35 3.13
CA HIS A 59 4.53 -2.36 1.96
C HIS A 59 5.85 -3.10 2.22
N LEU A 60 6.52 -3.54 1.16
CA LEU A 60 7.79 -4.28 1.28
C LEU A 60 8.93 -3.39 1.79
N SER A 61 9.04 -2.15 1.26
CA SER A 61 10.11 -1.23 1.65
C SER A 61 9.77 0.21 1.31
N TRP A 62 10.44 1.15 1.99
CA TRP A 62 10.47 2.58 1.65
C TRP A 62 11.22 2.88 0.35
N SER A 63 12.00 1.96 -0.17
CA SER A 63 12.75 2.05 -1.44
C SER A 63 12.19 1.05 -2.44
N PHE A 64 11.88 1.50 -3.65
CA PHE A 64 11.44 0.63 -4.74
C PHE A 64 12.48 -0.45 -5.06
N ASP A 65 13.77 -0.09 -5.11
CA ASP A 65 14.85 -1.06 -5.38
C ASP A 65 14.93 -2.13 -4.30
N TYR A 66 14.70 -1.77 -3.03
CA TYR A 66 14.66 -2.72 -1.94
C TYR A 66 13.41 -3.60 -2.00
N ALA A 67 12.26 -3.04 -2.34
CA ALA A 67 11.03 -3.81 -2.53
C ALA A 67 11.19 -4.82 -3.67
N ARG A 68 11.76 -4.38 -4.79
CA ARG A 68 12.06 -5.24 -5.94
C ARG A 68 13.04 -6.36 -5.57
N TYR A 69 14.11 -6.03 -4.87
CA TYR A 69 15.07 -7.01 -4.36
C TYR A 69 14.40 -8.08 -3.47
N MET A 70 13.52 -7.66 -2.55
CA MET A 70 12.80 -8.59 -1.68
C MET A 70 11.90 -9.53 -2.48
N TYR A 71 11.15 -8.98 -3.44
CA TYR A 71 10.31 -9.74 -4.34
C TYR A 71 11.12 -10.75 -5.19
N ASP A 72 12.15 -10.28 -5.89
CA ASP A 72 12.99 -11.12 -6.75
C ASP A 72 13.72 -12.21 -5.94
N THR A 73 14.11 -11.89 -4.70
CA THR A 73 14.71 -12.87 -3.78
C THR A 73 13.71 -13.96 -3.37
N ALA A 74 12.47 -13.56 -3.06
CA ALA A 74 11.42 -14.51 -2.74
C ALA A 74 11.13 -15.44 -3.92
N GLN A 75 11.00 -14.88 -5.14
CA GLN A 75 10.78 -15.67 -6.36
C GLN A 75 11.92 -16.66 -6.60
N ARG A 76 13.15 -16.20 -6.54
CA ARG A 76 14.35 -17.05 -6.78
C ARG A 76 14.48 -18.20 -5.79
N LEU A 77 14.11 -17.99 -4.53
CA LEU A 77 14.20 -18.99 -3.47
C LEU A 77 12.92 -19.81 -3.27
N GLY A 78 11.87 -19.53 -4.04
CA GLY A 78 10.58 -20.19 -3.88
C GLY A 78 9.89 -19.88 -2.56
N ILE A 79 10.10 -18.67 -1.98
CA ILE A 79 9.44 -18.24 -0.76
C ILE A 79 8.04 -17.77 -1.12
N PRO A 80 6.95 -18.39 -0.60
CA PRO A 80 5.62 -17.82 -0.71
C PRO A 80 5.59 -16.49 0.03
N LEU A 81 5.54 -15.37 -0.71
CA LEU A 81 5.58 -14.02 -0.18
C LEU A 81 4.23 -13.34 -0.35
N LEU A 82 3.70 -12.82 0.74
CA LEU A 82 2.54 -11.94 0.75
C LEU A 82 2.92 -10.64 1.46
N ALA A 83 2.53 -9.51 0.88
CA ALA A 83 2.67 -8.21 1.49
C ALA A 83 1.35 -7.46 1.34
N GLY A 84 0.99 -6.68 2.33
CA GLY A 84 -0.24 -5.90 2.34
C GLY A 84 -0.80 -5.71 3.74
N SER A 85 -1.90 -4.98 3.84
CA SER A 85 -2.59 -4.75 5.11
C SER A 85 -4.00 -5.34 5.10
N SER A 86 -4.73 -5.12 6.20
CA SER A 86 -6.13 -5.52 6.30
C SER A 86 -7.10 -4.57 5.59
N VAL A 87 -6.65 -3.43 5.08
CA VAL A 87 -7.53 -2.43 4.45
C VAL A 87 -8.35 -2.98 3.29
N PRO A 88 -7.78 -3.76 2.35
CA PRO A 88 -8.57 -4.36 1.27
C PRO A 88 -9.64 -5.34 1.75
N LEU A 89 -9.46 -5.91 2.94
CA LEU A 89 -10.37 -6.89 3.55
C LEU A 89 -11.30 -6.27 4.59
N ALA A 90 -11.15 -4.96 4.86
CA ALA A 90 -11.96 -4.26 5.84
C ALA A 90 -13.43 -4.18 5.40
N TRP A 91 -14.31 -4.08 6.37
CA TRP A 91 -15.73 -3.89 6.14
C TRP A 91 -15.95 -2.54 5.43
N ARG A 92 -16.78 -2.57 4.39
CA ARG A 92 -17.08 -1.38 3.58
C ARG A 92 -18.43 -0.80 3.98
N SER A 93 -18.51 0.53 3.93
CA SER A 93 -19.77 1.26 4.11
C SER A 93 -19.90 2.28 2.95
N PRO A 94 -20.95 2.16 2.11
CA PRO A 94 -21.94 1.09 2.07
C PRO A 94 -21.32 -0.28 1.76
N ALA A 95 -21.97 -1.35 2.21
CA ALA A 95 -21.53 -2.71 1.95
C ALA A 95 -21.60 -3.02 0.45
N GLY A 96 -20.62 -3.75 -0.04
CA GLY A 96 -20.54 -4.21 -1.42
C GLY A 96 -19.16 -4.09 -2.02
N ASP A 97 -18.97 -4.83 -3.09
CA ASP A 97 -17.76 -4.80 -3.90
C ASP A 97 -18.08 -4.32 -5.32
N TRP A 98 -17.09 -3.70 -5.95
CA TRP A 98 -17.18 -3.43 -7.37
C TRP A 98 -17.29 -4.76 -8.14
N PRO A 99 -18.26 -4.90 -9.07
CA PRO A 99 -18.43 -6.15 -9.80
C PRO A 99 -17.18 -6.53 -10.58
N LEU A 100 -16.82 -7.82 -10.57
CA LEU A 100 -15.70 -8.30 -11.38
C LEU A 100 -15.99 -8.11 -12.87
N GLY A 101 -15.02 -7.56 -13.60
CA GLY A 101 -15.12 -7.34 -15.02
C GLY A 101 -15.97 -6.13 -15.42
N ALA A 102 -16.46 -5.32 -14.49
CA ALA A 102 -17.18 -4.10 -14.82
C ALA A 102 -16.27 -3.05 -15.43
N PRO A 103 -16.78 -2.21 -16.35
CA PRO A 103 -15.99 -1.10 -16.90
C PRO A 103 -15.69 -0.08 -15.80
N LEU A 104 -14.44 0.38 -15.75
CA LEU A 104 -13.97 1.43 -14.87
C LEU A 104 -12.97 2.29 -15.63
N THR A 105 -13.24 3.59 -15.74
CA THR A 105 -12.38 4.56 -16.44
C THR A 105 -11.58 5.41 -15.48
N GLU A 106 -12.18 5.75 -14.35
CA GLU A 106 -11.59 6.60 -13.33
C GLU A 106 -11.97 6.10 -11.93
N ALA A 107 -11.11 6.37 -10.95
CA ALA A 107 -11.39 6.13 -9.56
C ALA A 107 -10.67 7.16 -8.69
N VAL A 108 -11.26 7.51 -7.56
CA VAL A 108 -10.67 8.37 -6.55
C VAL A 108 -10.68 7.66 -5.20
N ALA A 109 -9.63 7.84 -4.44
CA ALA A 109 -9.60 7.50 -3.02
C ALA A 109 -9.14 8.72 -2.22
N VAL A 110 -9.82 8.99 -1.13
CA VAL A 110 -9.49 10.06 -0.20
C VAL A 110 -9.00 9.44 1.09
N GLY A 111 -7.74 9.67 1.40
CA GLY A 111 -7.12 9.26 2.66
C GLY A 111 -6.96 10.43 3.61
N TYR A 112 -6.61 10.14 4.84
CA TYR A 112 -6.33 11.13 5.89
C TYR A 112 -5.00 10.82 6.57
N GLY A 113 -4.40 11.82 7.19
CA GLY A 113 -3.14 11.71 7.94
C GLY A 113 -1.89 11.96 7.09
N PRO A 114 -0.70 11.88 7.71
CA PRO A 114 0.55 12.13 7.01
C PRO A 114 0.79 11.14 5.86
N PRO A 115 1.19 11.60 4.66
CA PRO A 115 1.41 10.75 3.49
C PRO A 115 2.31 9.53 3.78
N GLU A 116 3.44 9.73 4.43
CA GLU A 116 4.39 8.66 4.79
C GLU A 116 3.78 7.51 5.61
N ALA A 117 2.70 7.77 6.35
CA ALA A 117 2.08 6.77 7.21
C ALA A 117 0.78 6.18 6.62
N TYR A 118 0.02 6.97 5.85
CA TYR A 118 -1.35 6.61 5.47
C TYR A 118 -1.58 6.50 3.96
N GLU A 119 -0.75 7.10 3.13
CA GLU A 119 -0.92 7.07 1.68
C GLU A 119 -0.91 5.64 1.12
N PHE A 120 -0.05 4.78 1.67
CA PHE A 120 -0.02 3.36 1.33
C PHE A 120 -1.41 2.71 1.49
N HIS A 121 -2.10 2.98 2.61
CA HIS A 121 -3.42 2.41 2.86
C HIS A 121 -4.47 2.95 1.90
N THR A 122 -4.41 4.23 1.55
CA THR A 122 -5.30 4.86 0.57
C THR A 122 -5.12 4.22 -0.80
N LEU A 123 -3.87 4.04 -1.24
CA LEU A 123 -3.55 3.39 -2.51
C LEU A 123 -3.94 1.91 -2.52
N GLU A 124 -3.72 1.19 -1.43
CA GLU A 124 -4.08 -0.22 -1.29
C GLU A 124 -5.61 -0.41 -1.33
N GLY A 125 -6.36 0.47 -0.66
CA GLY A 125 -7.81 0.51 -0.73
C GLY A 125 -8.32 0.78 -2.15
N LEU A 126 -7.74 1.77 -2.83
CA LEU A 126 -8.04 2.07 -4.24
C LEU A 126 -7.75 0.88 -5.14
N GLN A 127 -6.56 0.30 -5.03
CA GLN A 127 -6.11 -0.83 -5.83
C GLN A 127 -7.06 -2.03 -5.70
N SER A 128 -7.52 -2.34 -4.50
CA SER A 128 -8.45 -3.43 -4.24
C SER A 128 -9.78 -3.34 -5.00
N ILE A 129 -10.15 -2.12 -5.41
CA ILE A 129 -11.35 -1.85 -6.21
C ILE A 129 -11.01 -1.85 -7.71
N VAL A 130 -9.96 -1.13 -8.09
CA VAL A 130 -9.65 -0.93 -9.52
C VAL A 130 -9.15 -2.20 -10.21
N GLU A 131 -8.55 -3.13 -9.49
CA GLU A 131 -8.13 -4.43 -10.02
C GLU A 131 -9.30 -5.36 -10.36
N ARG A 132 -10.51 -5.05 -9.88
CA ARG A 132 -11.74 -5.79 -10.24
C ARG A 132 -12.33 -5.40 -11.59
N ARG A 133 -11.80 -4.36 -12.25
CA ARG A 133 -12.29 -3.86 -13.54
C ARG A 133 -12.13 -4.86 -14.69
N ALA A 134 -12.76 -4.56 -15.80
CA ALA A 134 -12.52 -5.27 -17.06
C ALA A 134 -11.03 -5.23 -17.41
N GLY A 135 -10.42 -6.40 -17.69
CA GLY A 135 -8.99 -6.53 -17.92
C GLY A 135 -8.15 -6.76 -16.67
N GLY A 136 -8.69 -6.57 -15.46
CA GLY A 136 -8.00 -6.86 -14.21
C GLY A 136 -6.77 -5.97 -13.96
N GLU A 137 -5.75 -6.55 -13.34
CA GLU A 137 -4.46 -5.89 -13.09
C GLU A 137 -3.66 -5.71 -14.40
N THR A 138 -3.21 -4.49 -14.64
CA THR A 138 -2.45 -4.14 -15.85
C THR A 138 -1.14 -3.41 -15.55
N GLY A 139 -0.79 -3.28 -14.27
CA GLY A 139 0.36 -2.50 -13.80
C GLY A 139 0.12 -0.99 -13.78
N VAL A 140 1.07 -0.27 -13.22
CA VAL A 140 1.08 1.19 -13.11
C VAL A 140 1.97 1.78 -14.21
N ARG A 141 1.40 2.59 -15.09
CA ARG A 141 2.15 3.23 -16.20
C ARG A 141 2.91 4.48 -15.75
N ALA A 142 2.29 5.28 -14.88
CA ALA A 142 2.87 6.52 -14.39
C ALA A 142 2.27 6.89 -13.02
N VAL A 143 3.06 7.53 -12.20
CA VAL A 143 2.66 8.16 -10.93
C VAL A 143 3.04 9.62 -11.00
N HIS A 144 2.13 10.50 -10.61
CA HIS A 144 2.36 11.92 -10.49
C HIS A 144 2.04 12.35 -9.06
N ASP A 145 3.07 12.67 -8.32
CA ASP A 145 2.95 13.33 -7.02
C ASP A 145 2.88 14.83 -7.24
N LEU A 146 1.85 15.47 -6.70
CA LEU A 146 1.58 16.89 -6.90
C LEU A 146 1.64 17.63 -5.55
N PRO A 147 2.42 18.72 -5.47
CA PRO A 147 2.33 19.63 -4.35
C PRO A 147 0.90 20.16 -4.21
N ARG A 148 0.47 20.38 -2.97
CA ARG A 148 -0.87 20.89 -2.66
C ARG A 148 -1.29 22.09 -3.53
N ALA A 149 -0.39 23.05 -3.76
CA ALA A 149 -0.68 24.23 -4.57
C ALA A 149 -0.99 23.93 -6.05
N GLU A 150 -0.62 22.73 -6.54
CA GLU A 150 -0.83 22.33 -7.93
C GLU A 150 -2.02 21.40 -8.12
N ILE A 151 -2.62 20.86 -7.05
CA ILE A 151 -3.69 19.88 -7.12
C ILE A 151 -4.89 20.45 -7.87
N TRP A 152 -5.36 21.66 -7.51
CA TRP A 152 -6.50 22.30 -8.12
C TRP A 152 -6.25 22.81 -9.54
N ARG A 153 -4.99 23.11 -9.87
CA ARG A 153 -4.62 23.38 -11.24
C ARG A 153 -4.70 22.13 -12.09
N ALA A 154 -4.21 21.00 -11.57
CA ALA A 154 -4.28 19.72 -12.26
C ALA A 154 -5.72 19.24 -12.48
N GLU A 155 -6.64 19.56 -11.56
CA GLU A 155 -8.08 19.32 -11.74
C GLU A 155 -8.62 20.14 -12.90
N LYS A 156 -8.37 21.45 -12.95
CA LYS A 156 -8.79 22.34 -14.05
C LYS A 156 -8.21 21.93 -15.40
N ASP A 157 -7.03 21.35 -15.40
CA ASP A 157 -6.36 20.80 -16.58
C ASP A 157 -6.91 19.40 -16.97
N GLY A 158 -7.92 18.89 -16.26
CA GLY A 158 -8.58 17.60 -16.52
C GLY A 158 -7.71 16.38 -16.19
N ARG A 159 -6.73 16.52 -15.30
CA ARG A 159 -5.82 15.42 -14.92
C ARG A 159 -6.42 14.48 -13.90
N TRP A 160 -7.44 14.92 -13.18
CA TRP A 160 -8.25 14.14 -12.26
C TRP A 160 -9.64 14.77 -12.12
N SER A 161 -10.61 14.03 -11.62
CA SER A 161 -12.02 14.43 -11.58
C SER A 161 -12.41 15.03 -10.23
N GLY A 162 -12.70 16.32 -10.19
CA GLY A 162 -13.30 16.99 -9.03
C GLY A 162 -14.67 16.43 -8.69
N ASP A 163 -15.48 16.03 -9.69
CA ASP A 163 -16.80 15.44 -9.47
C ASP A 163 -16.73 14.12 -8.68
N LEU A 164 -15.72 13.29 -8.96
CA LEU A 164 -15.47 12.08 -8.18
C LEU A 164 -15.08 12.39 -6.74
N LEU A 165 -14.27 13.42 -6.51
CA LEU A 165 -13.94 13.87 -5.16
C LEU A 165 -15.19 14.32 -4.41
N MET A 166 -16.04 15.14 -5.04
CA MET A 166 -17.30 15.60 -4.43
C MET A 166 -18.22 14.43 -4.13
N ALA A 167 -18.31 13.44 -5.02
CA ALA A 167 -19.09 12.23 -4.77
C ALA A 167 -18.53 11.42 -3.59
N ALA A 168 -17.20 11.32 -3.44
CA ALA A 168 -16.57 10.67 -2.31
C ALA A 168 -16.84 11.39 -0.99
N LEU A 169 -16.76 12.73 -0.97
CA LEU A 169 -17.06 13.53 0.22
C LEU A 169 -18.54 13.42 0.63
N ALA A 170 -19.44 13.35 -0.34
CA ALA A 170 -20.87 13.17 -0.09
C ALA A 170 -21.17 11.84 0.65
N THR A 171 -20.37 10.77 0.46
CA THR A 171 -20.53 9.52 1.20
C THR A 171 -20.23 9.68 2.70
N LEU A 172 -19.48 10.70 3.08
CA LEU A 172 -19.19 11.08 4.47
C LEU A 172 -20.22 12.08 5.03
N GLY A 173 -21.26 12.41 4.26
CA GLY A 173 -22.23 13.44 4.63
C GLY A 173 -21.72 14.88 4.46
N LEU A 174 -20.55 15.06 3.85
CA LEU A 174 -19.97 16.38 3.58
C LEU A 174 -20.47 16.89 2.24
N THR A 175 -21.30 17.95 2.25
CA THR A 175 -21.86 18.55 1.05
C THR A 175 -21.80 20.07 1.13
N GLY A 176 -21.82 20.74 -0.02
CA GLY A 176 -21.84 22.21 -0.11
C GLY A 176 -20.70 22.84 0.69
N GLU A 177 -21.02 23.81 1.54
CA GLU A 177 -20.04 24.59 2.32
C GLU A 177 -19.13 23.73 3.22
N GLN A 178 -19.64 22.60 3.74
CA GLN A 178 -18.83 21.67 4.54
C GLN A 178 -17.76 20.96 3.69
N ALA A 179 -18.11 20.60 2.46
CA ALA A 179 -17.16 20.04 1.52
C ALA A 179 -16.09 21.07 1.14
N ASP A 180 -16.50 22.32 0.86
CA ASP A 180 -15.59 23.42 0.53
C ASP A 180 -14.63 23.74 1.67
N GLN A 181 -15.11 23.71 2.93
CA GLN A 181 -14.25 23.87 4.11
C GLN A 181 -13.28 22.71 4.27
N ALA A 182 -13.71 21.47 4.07
CA ALA A 182 -12.83 20.30 4.10
C ALA A 182 -11.73 20.39 3.03
N LEU A 183 -12.10 20.83 1.81
CA LEU A 183 -11.17 21.03 0.70
C LEU A 183 -10.23 22.23 0.93
N GLY A 184 -10.69 23.29 1.56
CA GLY A 184 -9.87 24.43 1.96
C GLY A 184 -8.83 24.09 3.04
N ALA A 185 -9.05 23.02 3.81
CA ALA A 185 -8.12 22.50 4.81
C ALA A 185 -7.11 21.50 4.23
N LEU A 186 -7.32 21.00 3.02
CA LEU A 186 -6.39 20.13 2.26
C LEU A 186 -5.35 20.99 1.52
#